data_0635d6777e3182e9b0ce581ded0e94e9
#
_entry.id   0635d6777e3182e9b0ce581ded0e94e9
#
_cell.length_a   1.000
_cell.length_b   1.000
_cell.length_c   1.000
_cell.angle_alpha   90.00
_cell.angle_beta   90.00
_cell.angle_gamma   90.00
#
_symmetry.space_group_name_H-M   'P 1'
#
loop_
_entity.id
_entity.type
_entity.pdbx_description
1 polymer ?
#
loop_
_entity_poly.entity_id
_entity_poly.type
_entity_poly.pdbx_seq_one_letter_code
_entity_poly.pdbx_strand_id
1 'polypeptide(L)'
;MTQKNKIFSIILSLLVLSSVACRKSGGGNGGGVVTEPDALPGTFSITEASGNVKALVVKPDTTVSDIKIAFSSSADYTAKFTVEDGETVEANKITSEDFEFANNSLTAKTTLVDKVRKLDSSSQTVDKTIKINFTFKAKDTTLKNNTKTLSIEVKLTKELAFKLSSLVGNWKDGNNKFKVSDKGLISDISINNVPATDTIQIANWDTDKDKEVPKHTENINNQSSGSYKYDFLFTFTSESICEVTLTEQGKAPTTYTLKKETTATTK
;
A
#
# COMPACT_ATOMS: atom_id res chain seq x y z
N MET A 1 22.96 -0.84 -29.61
CA MET A 1 23.11 -2.23 -29.15
C MET A 1 23.85 -2.22 -27.83
N THR A 2 23.18 -2.39 -26.74
CA THR A 2 23.83 -2.69 -25.45
C THR A 2 22.82 -3.46 -24.59
N GLN A 3 23.07 -4.76 -24.42
CA GLN A 3 22.27 -5.68 -23.62
C GLN A 3 22.45 -5.33 -22.14
N LYS A 4 21.32 -5.15 -21.44
CA LYS A 4 21.30 -5.13 -19.96
C LYS A 4 21.13 -6.54 -19.43
N ASN A 5 22.17 -7.07 -18.82
CA ASN A 5 22.20 -8.33 -18.12
C ASN A 5 21.30 -8.26 -16.88
N LYS A 6 20.28 -9.11 -16.85
CA LYS A 6 19.50 -9.42 -15.65
C LYS A 6 20.25 -10.48 -14.86
N ILE A 7 20.78 -10.11 -13.72
CA ILE A 7 21.37 -11.05 -12.76
C ILE A 7 20.21 -11.67 -11.96
N PHE A 8 19.88 -12.91 -12.26
CA PHE A 8 19.03 -13.75 -11.43
C PHE A 8 19.88 -14.31 -10.30
N SER A 9 19.67 -13.88 -9.08
CA SER A 9 20.26 -14.48 -7.89
C SER A 9 19.40 -15.69 -7.47
N ILE A 10 19.80 -16.88 -7.88
CA ILE A 10 19.23 -18.14 -7.41
C ILE A 10 19.93 -18.48 -6.10
N ILE A 11 19.26 -18.29 -4.98
CA ILE A 11 19.71 -18.83 -3.70
C ILE A 11 19.28 -20.30 -3.67
N LEU A 12 20.23 -21.18 -3.97
CA LEU A 12 20.09 -22.62 -3.86
C LEU A 12 20.30 -23.00 -2.39
N SER A 13 19.20 -23.22 -1.66
CA SER A 13 19.27 -23.79 -0.31
C SER A 13 19.62 -25.28 -0.41
N LEU A 14 20.86 -25.58 -0.09
CA LEU A 14 21.38 -26.94 -0.02
C LEU A 14 20.78 -27.63 1.21
N LEU A 15 19.81 -28.50 1.01
CA LEU A 15 19.28 -29.39 2.04
C LEU A 15 20.27 -30.55 2.20
N VAL A 16 21.14 -30.49 3.21
CA VAL A 16 22.00 -31.61 3.55
C VAL A 16 21.18 -32.65 4.33
N LEU A 17 20.70 -33.66 3.64
CA LEU A 17 20.19 -34.88 4.25
C LEU A 17 21.40 -35.73 4.70
N SER A 18 21.78 -35.65 5.96
CA SER A 18 22.69 -36.59 6.58
C SER A 18 21.94 -37.88 6.91
N SER A 19 21.92 -38.85 5.98
CA SER A 19 21.52 -40.21 6.28
C SER A 19 22.68 -40.89 6.99
N VAL A 20 22.57 -41.09 8.30
CA VAL A 20 23.46 -41.94 9.05
C VAL A 20 23.05 -43.39 8.78
N ALA A 21 23.76 -44.02 7.87
CA ALA A 21 23.64 -45.48 7.68
C ALA A 21 24.41 -46.19 8.78
N CYS A 22 23.71 -46.73 9.77
CA CYS A 22 24.30 -47.71 10.71
C CYS A 22 24.56 -49.02 10.00
N ARG A 23 25.82 -49.33 9.78
CA ARG A 23 26.28 -50.68 9.36
C ARG A 23 26.08 -51.67 10.52
N LYS A 24 25.33 -52.71 10.24
CA LYS A 24 25.14 -53.86 11.12
C LYS A 24 26.39 -54.75 11.02
N SER A 25 27.17 -54.85 12.08
CA SER A 25 28.17 -55.88 12.25
C SER A 25 27.59 -56.99 13.13
N GLY A 26 27.63 -58.18 12.66
CA GLY A 26 26.96 -59.31 13.28
C GLY A 26 27.70 -59.95 14.42
N GLY A 27 26.97 -60.72 15.21
CA GLY A 27 27.39 -61.82 16.02
C GLY A 27 27.32 -61.63 17.52
N GLY A 28 26.38 -62.35 18.18
CA GLY A 28 26.37 -62.53 19.64
C GLY A 28 24.97 -62.75 20.20
N ASN A 29 24.65 -63.97 20.48
CA ASN A 29 23.46 -64.52 21.10
C ASN A 29 23.29 -63.95 22.56
N GLY A 30 22.26 -63.21 22.84
CA GLY A 30 21.92 -62.79 24.18
C GLY A 30 20.59 -61.97 24.12
N GLY A 31 19.49 -62.59 24.58
CA GLY A 31 18.16 -62.05 24.55
C GLY A 31 18.01 -60.84 25.53
N GLY A 32 18.45 -59.70 25.08
CA GLY A 32 18.08 -58.42 25.66
C GLY A 32 17.13 -57.72 24.72
N VAL A 33 15.97 -57.31 25.21
CA VAL A 33 15.07 -56.39 24.48
C VAL A 33 15.88 -55.12 24.26
N VAL A 34 16.42 -54.95 23.03
CA VAL A 34 17.00 -53.69 22.61
C VAL A 34 15.83 -52.75 22.39
N THR A 35 15.48 -51.98 23.40
CA THR A 35 14.65 -50.80 23.19
C THR A 35 15.45 -49.90 22.26
N GLU A 36 14.97 -49.71 21.01
CA GLU A 36 15.48 -48.63 20.16
C GLU A 36 15.51 -47.33 20.97
N PRO A 37 16.63 -46.60 20.95
CA PRO A 37 16.65 -45.32 21.62
C PRO A 37 15.55 -44.47 21.01
N ASP A 38 14.63 -43.97 21.87
CA ASP A 38 13.56 -43.06 21.45
C ASP A 38 14.14 -41.99 20.54
N ALA A 39 13.61 -41.90 19.33
CA ALA A 39 14.02 -40.83 18.42
C ALA A 39 13.92 -39.48 19.13
N LEU A 40 15.00 -38.72 19.13
CA LEU A 40 15.00 -37.38 19.75
C LEU A 40 13.82 -36.58 19.20
N PRO A 41 13.03 -35.95 20.08
CA PRO A 41 11.87 -35.19 19.66
C PRO A 41 12.27 -34.12 18.64
N GLY A 42 11.54 -34.02 17.52
CA GLY A 42 11.73 -33.03 16.49
C GLY A 42 11.59 -31.61 17.05
N THR A 43 12.02 -30.61 16.29
CA THR A 43 11.89 -29.21 16.67
C THR A 43 10.70 -28.59 15.93
N PHE A 44 9.82 -27.91 16.67
CA PHE A 44 8.75 -27.11 16.06
C PHE A 44 9.34 -25.90 15.35
N SER A 45 8.98 -25.73 14.08
CA SER A 45 9.33 -24.55 13.29
C SER A 45 8.10 -23.99 12.60
N ILE A 46 8.06 -22.68 12.45
CA ILE A 46 7.05 -21.95 11.69
C ILE A 46 7.70 -20.76 11.01
N THR A 47 7.31 -20.50 9.78
CA THR A 47 7.80 -19.40 8.95
C THR A 47 6.64 -18.78 8.17
N GLU A 48 6.82 -17.56 7.71
CA GLU A 48 5.90 -16.99 6.74
C GLU A 48 5.95 -17.78 5.43
N ALA A 49 4.78 -18.01 4.83
CA ALA A 49 4.70 -18.59 3.49
C ALA A 49 5.06 -17.53 2.43
N SER A 50 5.44 -17.97 1.25
CA SER A 50 5.66 -17.10 0.11
C SER A 50 4.34 -16.50 -0.40
N GLY A 51 4.40 -15.32 -1.00
CA GLY A 51 3.23 -14.64 -1.59
C GLY A 51 2.30 -13.95 -0.59
N ASN A 52 2.77 -13.69 0.64
CA ASN A 52 2.02 -12.89 1.60
C ASN A 52 1.80 -11.45 1.12
N VAL A 53 0.57 -10.93 1.26
CA VAL A 53 0.20 -9.55 1.02
C VAL A 53 0.12 -8.84 2.38
N LYS A 54 1.05 -7.91 2.62
CA LYS A 54 1.22 -7.17 3.89
C LYS A 54 0.97 -5.67 3.75
N ALA A 55 0.33 -5.25 2.67
CA ALA A 55 -0.03 -3.88 2.44
C ALA A 55 -1.48 -3.80 1.98
N LEU A 56 -2.17 -2.76 2.41
CA LEU A 56 -3.52 -2.41 1.97
C LEU A 56 -3.52 -0.95 1.52
N VAL A 57 -3.96 -0.71 0.31
CA VAL A 57 -4.23 0.63 -0.20
C VAL A 57 -5.75 0.79 -0.31
N VAL A 58 -6.32 1.65 0.53
CA VAL A 58 -7.76 1.95 0.53
C VAL A 58 -8.00 3.15 -0.37
N LYS A 59 -8.62 2.89 -1.51
CA LYS A 59 -9.15 3.87 -2.45
C LYS A 59 -10.63 4.15 -2.15
N PRO A 60 -11.24 5.18 -2.77
CA PRO A 60 -12.66 5.49 -2.57
C PRO A 60 -13.59 4.30 -2.80
N ASP A 61 -13.29 3.47 -3.80
CA ASP A 61 -14.08 2.30 -4.23
C ASP A 61 -13.65 0.97 -3.58
N THR A 62 -12.61 0.97 -2.74
CA THR A 62 -12.14 -0.25 -2.06
C THR A 62 -13.20 -0.75 -1.08
N THR A 63 -13.71 -1.94 -1.27
CA THR A 63 -14.73 -2.57 -0.41
C THR A 63 -14.20 -3.73 0.42
N VAL A 64 -13.11 -4.34 -0.01
CA VAL A 64 -12.48 -5.50 0.63
C VAL A 64 -10.98 -5.30 0.76
N SER A 65 -10.37 -6.00 1.71
CA SER A 65 -8.92 -6.03 1.88
C SER A 65 -8.33 -7.25 1.19
N ASP A 66 -7.19 -7.08 0.58
CA ASP A 66 -6.36 -8.13 0.00
C ASP A 66 -5.26 -8.65 0.94
N ILE A 67 -5.17 -8.11 2.17
CA ILE A 67 -4.21 -8.60 3.17
C ILE A 67 -4.41 -10.10 3.39
N LYS A 68 -3.33 -10.82 3.19
CA LYS A 68 -3.25 -12.26 3.42
C LYS A 68 -1.86 -12.62 3.91
N ILE A 69 -1.78 -13.19 5.12
CA ILE A 69 -0.53 -13.62 5.73
C ILE A 69 -0.67 -15.09 6.11
N ALA A 70 -0.08 -15.95 5.30
CA ALA A 70 -0.10 -17.40 5.51
C ALA A 70 1.21 -17.88 6.14
N PHE A 71 1.15 -19.04 6.81
CA PHE A 71 2.27 -19.64 7.49
C PHE A 71 2.48 -21.08 7.06
N SER A 72 3.75 -21.48 7.04
CA SER A 72 4.18 -22.87 6.88
C SER A 72 4.78 -23.36 8.18
N SER A 73 4.43 -24.56 8.62
CA SER A 73 4.92 -25.13 9.88
C SER A 73 5.35 -26.58 9.70
N SER A 74 6.23 -27.04 10.59
CA SER A 74 6.68 -28.45 10.63
C SER A 74 5.69 -29.39 11.31
N ALA A 75 4.68 -28.87 12.00
CA ALA A 75 3.67 -29.65 12.72
C ALA A 75 2.37 -28.82 12.88
N ASP A 76 1.29 -29.51 13.27
CA ASP A 76 0.03 -28.87 13.63
C ASP A 76 0.21 -27.92 14.84
N TYR A 77 -0.48 -26.79 14.79
CA TYR A 77 -0.38 -25.77 15.83
C TYR A 77 -1.71 -25.06 16.11
N THR A 78 -1.73 -24.32 17.21
CA THR A 78 -2.70 -23.26 17.48
C THR A 78 -2.01 -21.91 17.41
N ALA A 79 -2.71 -20.88 16.97
CA ALA A 79 -2.19 -19.52 16.89
C ALA A 79 -3.05 -18.55 17.71
N LYS A 80 -2.38 -17.59 18.36
CA LYS A 80 -2.98 -16.37 18.91
C LYS A 80 -2.23 -15.19 18.32
N PHE A 81 -2.90 -14.05 18.18
CA PHE A 81 -2.25 -12.83 17.73
C PHE A 81 -2.82 -11.59 18.41
N THR A 82 -2.02 -10.55 18.47
CA THR A 82 -2.37 -9.21 18.95
C THR A 82 -1.94 -8.19 17.91
N VAL A 83 -2.60 -7.04 17.89
CA VAL A 83 -2.29 -5.92 17.00
C VAL A 83 -1.82 -4.73 17.81
N GLU A 84 -0.68 -4.16 17.43
CA GLU A 84 -0.13 -2.90 17.95
C GLU A 84 -0.23 -1.86 16.84
N ASP A 85 -1.06 -0.84 17.01
CA ASP A 85 -1.27 0.19 16.00
C ASP A 85 -0.82 1.60 16.42
N GLY A 86 -0.46 1.79 17.70
CA GLY A 86 0.00 3.06 18.25
C GLY A 86 -1.09 4.15 18.35
N GLU A 87 -2.35 3.84 18.00
CA GLU A 87 -3.46 4.80 18.02
C GLU A 87 -3.98 4.97 19.46
N THR A 88 -4.25 6.22 19.85
CA THR A 88 -4.79 6.57 21.17
C THR A 88 -6.30 6.71 21.18
N VAL A 89 -6.93 6.98 20.01
CA VAL A 89 -8.37 7.11 19.86
C VAL A 89 -8.99 5.73 19.62
N GLU A 90 -9.70 5.19 20.59
CA GLU A 90 -10.27 3.84 20.54
C GLU A 90 -11.14 3.58 19.29
N ALA A 91 -11.93 4.58 18.84
CA ALA A 91 -12.79 4.44 17.65
C ALA A 91 -12.01 4.19 16.35
N ASN A 92 -10.75 4.63 16.27
CA ASN A 92 -9.89 4.50 15.10
C ASN A 92 -8.84 3.40 15.25
N LYS A 93 -8.77 2.80 16.45
CA LYS A 93 -7.77 1.80 16.78
C LYS A 93 -8.03 0.50 16.02
N ILE A 94 -7.01 0.02 15.33
CA ILE A 94 -7.03 -1.27 14.66
C ILE A 94 -6.69 -2.34 15.69
N THR A 95 -7.52 -3.37 15.77
CA THR A 95 -7.42 -4.42 16.78
C THR A 95 -7.42 -5.80 16.13
N SER A 96 -7.25 -6.85 16.91
CA SER A 96 -7.37 -8.23 16.45
C SER A 96 -8.76 -8.55 15.88
N GLU A 97 -9.80 -7.80 16.24
CA GLU A 97 -11.17 -7.98 15.73
C GLU A 97 -11.31 -7.61 14.25
N ASP A 98 -10.40 -6.79 13.72
CA ASP A 98 -10.37 -6.40 12.30
C ASP A 98 -9.76 -7.46 11.39
N PHE A 99 -9.34 -8.58 11.99
CA PHE A 99 -8.72 -9.69 11.28
C PHE A 99 -9.41 -11.01 11.63
N GLU A 100 -9.18 -12.00 10.78
CA GLU A 100 -9.58 -13.38 11.00
C GLU A 100 -8.38 -14.30 10.75
N PHE A 101 -8.15 -15.25 11.67
CA PHE A 101 -7.14 -16.27 11.51
C PHE A 101 -7.82 -17.63 11.31
N ALA A 102 -7.79 -18.14 10.09
CA ALA A 102 -8.36 -19.42 9.70
C ALA A 102 -7.46 -20.11 8.67
N ASN A 103 -7.47 -21.43 8.66
CA ASN A 103 -6.73 -22.25 7.67
C ASN A 103 -5.24 -21.85 7.55
N ASN A 104 -4.57 -21.62 8.67
CA ASN A 104 -3.17 -21.21 8.75
C ASN A 104 -2.88 -19.85 8.07
N SER A 105 -3.87 -19.01 7.92
CA SER A 105 -3.77 -17.70 7.28
C SER A 105 -4.51 -16.64 8.06
N LEU A 106 -3.91 -15.45 8.20
CA LEU A 106 -4.57 -14.23 8.64
C LEU A 106 -5.09 -13.49 7.42
N THR A 107 -6.36 -13.07 7.49
CA THR A 107 -6.98 -12.19 6.49
C THR A 107 -7.61 -11.00 7.20
N ALA A 108 -7.68 -9.85 6.52
CA ALA A 108 -8.36 -8.69 7.06
C ALA A 108 -9.86 -8.73 6.74
N LYS A 109 -10.65 -8.21 7.68
CA LYS A 109 -12.11 -8.01 7.51
C LYS A 109 -12.41 -6.65 6.87
N THR A 110 -13.63 -6.45 6.43
CA THR A 110 -14.11 -5.16 5.89
C THR A 110 -14.00 -4.03 6.90
N THR A 111 -14.11 -4.31 8.21
CA THR A 111 -13.93 -3.33 9.29
C THR A 111 -12.56 -2.65 9.25
N LEU A 112 -11.50 -3.34 8.82
CA LEU A 112 -10.19 -2.73 8.61
C LEU A 112 -10.24 -1.64 7.54
N VAL A 113 -10.90 -1.91 6.41
CA VAL A 113 -11.05 -0.94 5.32
C VAL A 113 -11.76 0.32 5.82
N ASP A 114 -12.83 0.15 6.61
CA ASP A 114 -13.60 1.27 7.15
C ASP A 114 -12.78 2.11 8.15
N LYS A 115 -11.94 1.45 8.96
CA LYS A 115 -11.03 2.16 9.89
C LYS A 115 -9.93 2.91 9.14
N VAL A 116 -9.34 2.31 8.10
CA VAL A 116 -8.33 2.99 7.26
C VAL A 116 -8.94 4.21 6.56
N ARG A 117 -10.20 4.14 6.09
CA ARG A 117 -10.91 5.30 5.53
C ARG A 117 -11.06 6.46 6.51
N LYS A 118 -11.19 6.17 7.80
CA LYS A 118 -11.37 7.18 8.86
C LYS A 118 -10.04 7.78 9.34
N LEU A 119 -8.89 7.27 8.86
CA LEU A 119 -7.61 7.89 9.19
C LEU A 119 -7.65 9.36 8.76
N ASP A 120 -7.34 10.24 9.71
CA ASP A 120 -7.33 11.68 9.47
C ASP A 120 -6.07 12.09 8.71
N SER A 121 -6.20 13.05 7.81
CA SER A 121 -5.07 13.55 7.06
C SER A 121 -5.26 14.97 6.54
N SER A 122 -4.17 15.70 6.62
CA SER A 122 -3.95 16.96 5.92
C SER A 122 -3.10 16.79 4.65
N SER A 123 -2.70 15.58 4.29
CA SER A 123 -1.82 15.25 3.16
C SER A 123 -2.51 14.35 2.13
N GLN A 124 -1.93 14.23 0.93
CA GLN A 124 -2.51 13.47 -0.21
C GLN A 124 -2.67 11.96 0.04
N THR A 125 -1.85 11.40 0.91
CA THR A 125 -1.95 10.02 1.36
C THR A 125 -1.71 9.94 2.84
N VAL A 126 -2.37 9.00 3.50
CA VAL A 126 -2.09 8.66 4.89
C VAL A 126 -1.52 7.27 4.93
N ASP A 127 -0.30 7.17 5.40
CA ASP A 127 0.35 5.90 5.65
C ASP A 127 0.34 5.60 7.14
N LYS A 128 -0.08 4.39 7.50
CA LYS A 128 -0.01 3.86 8.86
C LYS A 128 0.62 2.47 8.82
N THR A 129 1.55 2.19 9.71
CA THR A 129 2.10 0.85 9.89
C THR A 129 1.59 0.29 11.20
N ILE A 130 1.02 -0.90 11.15
CA ILE A 130 0.64 -1.68 12.32
C ILE A 130 1.55 -2.88 12.46
N LYS A 131 1.68 -3.40 13.67
CA LYS A 131 2.47 -4.57 13.99
C LYS A 131 1.58 -5.68 14.52
N ILE A 132 1.66 -6.86 13.91
CA ILE A 132 0.88 -8.02 14.32
C ILE A 132 1.84 -9.03 14.95
N ASN A 133 1.62 -9.31 16.22
CA ASN A 133 2.44 -10.24 16.99
C ASN A 133 1.71 -11.57 17.12
N PHE A 134 2.31 -12.63 16.60
CA PHE A 134 1.77 -13.98 16.66
C PHE A 134 2.49 -14.81 17.71
N THR A 135 1.72 -15.65 18.39
CA THR A 135 2.21 -16.72 19.23
C THR A 135 1.63 -18.04 18.73
N PHE A 136 2.49 -18.92 18.26
CA PHE A 136 2.16 -20.26 17.76
C PHE A 136 2.56 -21.29 18.79
N LYS A 137 1.68 -22.27 19.02
CA LYS A 137 1.95 -23.37 19.91
C LYS A 137 1.68 -24.70 19.18
N ALA A 138 2.68 -25.54 19.06
CA ALA A 138 2.51 -26.88 18.50
C ALA A 138 1.48 -27.68 19.30
N LYS A 139 0.63 -28.44 18.61
CA LYS A 139 -0.31 -29.36 19.28
C LYS A 139 0.44 -30.53 19.90
N ASP A 140 1.51 -30.99 19.27
CA ASP A 140 2.41 -31.97 19.82
C ASP A 140 3.35 -31.32 20.85
N THR A 141 3.09 -31.59 22.12
CA THR A 141 3.84 -31.03 23.25
C THR A 141 5.22 -31.69 23.48
N THR A 142 5.52 -32.80 22.79
CA THR A 142 6.81 -33.48 22.88
C THR A 142 7.88 -32.79 22.04
N LEU A 143 7.48 -31.97 21.04
CA LEU A 143 8.40 -31.22 20.19
C LEU A 143 9.22 -30.22 21.00
N LYS A 144 10.51 -30.14 20.72
CA LYS A 144 11.38 -29.09 21.25
C LYS A 144 10.95 -27.73 20.73
N ASN A 145 11.06 -26.69 21.59
CA ASN A 145 10.66 -25.33 21.23
C ASN A 145 9.21 -25.24 20.71
N ASN A 146 8.29 -25.94 21.37
CA ASN A 146 6.90 -26.07 20.95
C ASN A 146 6.10 -24.76 20.91
N THR A 147 6.70 -23.64 21.28
CA THR A 147 6.13 -22.30 21.17
C THR A 147 7.06 -21.41 20.35
N LYS A 148 6.49 -20.65 19.39
CA LYS A 148 7.21 -19.69 18.55
C LYS A 148 6.43 -18.39 18.49
N THR A 149 7.16 -17.27 18.40
CA THR A 149 6.59 -15.94 18.17
C THR A 149 7.12 -15.36 16.85
N LEU A 150 6.27 -14.69 16.12
CA LEU A 150 6.63 -13.90 14.93
C LEU A 150 5.95 -12.55 15.04
N SER A 151 6.63 -11.52 14.53
CA SER A 151 6.12 -10.16 14.47
C SER A 151 6.15 -9.70 13.03
N ILE A 152 5.02 -9.23 12.51
CA ILE A 152 4.85 -8.85 11.11
C ILE A 152 4.33 -7.43 11.05
N GLU A 153 4.98 -6.59 10.25
CA GLU A 153 4.52 -5.26 9.95
C GLU A 153 3.58 -5.28 8.75
N VAL A 154 2.47 -4.55 8.86
CA VAL A 154 1.48 -4.39 7.80
C VAL A 154 1.34 -2.90 7.53
N LYS A 155 1.54 -2.51 6.27
CA LYS A 155 1.41 -1.14 5.81
C LYS A 155 -0.02 -0.89 5.33
N LEU A 156 -0.64 0.15 5.87
CA LEU A 156 -1.99 0.61 5.53
C LEU A 156 -1.88 2.01 4.93
N THR A 157 -2.43 2.19 3.76
CA THR A 157 -2.42 3.47 3.05
C THR A 157 -3.85 3.86 2.70
N LYS A 158 -4.25 5.07 3.08
CA LYS A 158 -5.48 5.69 2.58
C LYS A 158 -5.11 6.60 1.42
N GLU A 159 -5.60 6.31 0.22
CA GLU A 159 -5.61 7.27 -0.87
C GLU A 159 -6.72 8.30 -0.63
N LEU A 160 -6.36 9.57 -0.63
CA LEU A 160 -7.32 10.65 -0.49
C LEU A 160 -8.11 10.80 -1.78
N ALA A 161 -9.39 11.05 -1.61
CA ALA A 161 -10.26 11.44 -2.70
C ALA A 161 -10.83 12.83 -2.42
N PHE A 162 -11.14 13.54 -3.47
CA PHE A 162 -11.78 14.85 -3.43
C PHE A 162 -12.90 14.91 -4.46
N LYS A 163 -13.89 15.77 -4.22
CA LYS A 163 -14.95 16.03 -5.19
C LYS A 163 -14.45 17.03 -6.22
N LEU A 164 -14.82 16.87 -7.49
CA LEU A 164 -14.46 17.85 -8.51
C LEU A 164 -15.04 19.24 -8.17
N SER A 165 -16.21 19.30 -7.54
CA SER A 165 -16.81 20.56 -7.07
C SER A 165 -15.92 21.28 -6.04
N SER A 166 -15.08 20.57 -5.30
CA SER A 166 -14.12 21.19 -4.39
C SER A 166 -12.97 21.91 -5.09
N LEU A 167 -12.77 21.70 -6.41
CA LEU A 167 -11.73 22.37 -7.18
C LEU A 167 -12.07 23.84 -7.52
N VAL A 168 -13.33 24.25 -7.37
CA VAL A 168 -13.77 25.62 -7.67
C VAL A 168 -12.99 26.65 -6.85
N GLY A 169 -12.40 27.64 -7.52
CA GLY A 169 -11.63 28.70 -6.88
C GLY A 169 -10.44 29.16 -7.71
N ASN A 170 -9.61 30.01 -7.12
CA ASN A 170 -8.37 30.49 -7.70
C ASN A 170 -7.22 29.58 -7.26
N TRP A 171 -6.30 29.33 -8.17
CA TRP A 171 -5.12 28.49 -7.96
C TRP A 171 -3.87 29.31 -8.26
N LYS A 172 -2.87 29.26 -7.36
CA LYS A 172 -1.70 30.12 -7.47
C LYS A 172 -0.43 29.51 -6.88
N ASP A 173 0.70 29.85 -7.49
CA ASP A 173 2.05 29.72 -6.95
C ASP A 173 2.94 30.80 -7.57
N GLY A 174 3.30 31.84 -6.81
CA GLY A 174 4.00 33.02 -7.32
C GLY A 174 3.21 33.71 -8.44
N ASN A 175 3.77 33.74 -9.66
CA ASN A 175 3.12 34.29 -10.86
C ASN A 175 2.28 33.26 -11.63
N ASN A 176 2.41 31.98 -11.30
CA ASN A 176 1.61 30.92 -11.91
C ASN A 176 0.20 30.98 -11.35
N LYS A 177 -0.79 30.93 -12.22
CA LYS A 177 -2.20 30.99 -11.81
C LYS A 177 -3.13 30.38 -12.83
N PHE A 178 -4.29 29.97 -12.35
CA PHE A 178 -5.49 29.67 -13.11
C PHE A 178 -6.72 29.73 -12.19
N LYS A 179 -7.92 29.63 -12.76
CA LYS A 179 -9.18 29.62 -12.03
C LYS A 179 -10.04 28.45 -12.48
N VAL A 180 -10.74 27.83 -11.55
CA VAL A 180 -11.83 26.87 -11.82
C VAL A 180 -13.15 27.54 -11.43
N SER A 181 -14.07 27.66 -12.38
CA SER A 181 -15.40 28.22 -12.13
C SER A 181 -16.34 27.21 -11.46
N ASP A 182 -17.48 27.68 -10.96
CA ASP A 182 -18.58 26.84 -10.43
C ASP A 182 -19.20 25.90 -11.47
N LYS A 183 -18.93 26.13 -12.76
CA LYS A 183 -19.32 25.27 -13.89
C LYS A 183 -18.21 24.34 -14.35
N GLY A 184 -17.09 24.26 -13.61
CA GLY A 184 -15.95 23.41 -13.95
C GLY A 184 -15.11 23.90 -15.13
N LEU A 185 -15.18 25.22 -15.46
CA LEU A 185 -14.35 25.79 -16.51
C LEU A 185 -13.02 26.25 -15.92
N ILE A 186 -11.90 25.73 -16.46
CA ILE A 186 -10.55 26.19 -16.16
C ILE A 186 -10.22 27.35 -17.09
N SER A 187 -9.89 28.53 -16.52
CA SER A 187 -9.65 29.78 -17.23
C SER A 187 -8.54 30.60 -16.56
N ASP A 188 -8.24 31.77 -17.13
CA ASP A 188 -7.25 32.72 -16.61
C ASP A 188 -5.86 32.10 -16.41
N ILE A 189 -5.50 31.16 -17.28
CA ILE A 189 -4.29 30.33 -17.18
C ILE A 189 -3.07 31.18 -17.53
N SER A 190 -2.09 31.23 -16.63
CA SER A 190 -0.75 31.77 -16.85
C SER A 190 0.26 30.95 -16.07
N ILE A 191 1.11 30.21 -16.75
CA ILE A 191 2.13 29.35 -16.15
C ILE A 191 3.48 29.75 -16.72
N ASN A 192 4.45 30.07 -15.87
CA ASN A 192 5.78 30.57 -16.26
C ASN A 192 5.68 31.79 -17.23
N ASN A 193 4.74 32.69 -16.98
CA ASN A 193 4.40 33.85 -17.84
C ASN A 193 3.91 33.45 -19.25
N VAL A 194 3.56 32.18 -19.50
CA VAL A 194 2.92 31.72 -20.73
C VAL A 194 1.40 31.69 -20.49
N PRO A 195 0.62 32.55 -21.14
CA PRO A 195 -0.83 32.50 -21.05
C PRO A 195 -1.39 31.41 -21.98
N ALA A 196 -2.46 30.73 -21.54
CA ALA A 196 -3.31 30.01 -22.47
C ALA A 196 -4.47 30.92 -22.90
N THR A 197 -4.79 30.93 -24.19
CA THR A 197 -5.91 31.72 -24.75
C THR A 197 -7.23 30.97 -24.67
N ASP A 198 -7.17 29.65 -24.67
CA ASP A 198 -8.34 28.80 -24.57
C ASP A 198 -8.66 28.48 -23.12
N THR A 199 -9.86 27.98 -22.93
CA THR A 199 -10.36 27.46 -21.65
C THR A 199 -10.65 25.97 -21.78
N ILE A 200 -10.68 25.26 -20.65
CA ILE A 200 -10.99 23.83 -20.62
C ILE A 200 -12.22 23.62 -19.76
N GLN A 201 -13.19 22.87 -20.28
CA GLN A 201 -14.27 22.33 -19.48
C GLN A 201 -13.80 21.03 -18.82
N ILE A 202 -13.83 20.94 -17.51
CA ILE A 202 -13.62 19.66 -16.80
C ILE A 202 -14.66 18.66 -17.32
N ALA A 203 -14.15 17.51 -17.78
CA ALA A 203 -14.99 16.49 -18.41
C ALA A 203 -16.07 15.99 -17.44
N ASN A 204 -17.28 15.78 -17.94
CA ASN A 204 -18.43 15.24 -17.20
C ASN A 204 -18.78 16.03 -15.92
N TRP A 205 -18.45 17.32 -15.85
CA TRP A 205 -18.66 18.15 -14.66
C TRP A 205 -20.07 18.01 -14.07
N ASP A 206 -21.10 18.14 -14.88
CA ASP A 206 -22.50 18.15 -14.40
C ASP A 206 -22.91 16.82 -13.76
N THR A 207 -22.33 15.71 -14.18
CA THR A 207 -22.62 14.36 -13.66
C THR A 207 -21.66 13.90 -12.58
N ASP A 208 -20.43 14.41 -12.59
CA ASP A 208 -19.34 13.83 -11.79
C ASP A 208 -18.79 14.81 -10.74
N LYS A 209 -19.21 16.08 -10.72
CA LYS A 209 -18.68 17.12 -9.80
C LYS A 209 -18.76 16.73 -8.32
N ASP A 210 -19.75 15.94 -7.92
CA ASP A 210 -19.94 15.49 -6.54
C ASP A 210 -19.43 14.08 -6.26
N LYS A 211 -18.88 13.40 -7.28
CA LYS A 211 -18.18 12.12 -7.10
C LYS A 211 -16.78 12.33 -6.56
N GLU A 212 -16.37 11.44 -5.68
CA GLU A 212 -15.01 11.43 -5.16
C GLU A 212 -14.05 10.77 -6.16
N VAL A 213 -12.94 11.43 -6.45
CA VAL A 213 -11.86 10.94 -7.31
C VAL A 213 -10.51 11.08 -6.60
N PRO A 214 -9.60 10.10 -6.72
CA PRO A 214 -8.29 10.19 -6.09
C PRO A 214 -7.35 11.15 -6.82
N LYS A 215 -7.63 11.39 -8.10
CA LYS A 215 -6.85 12.25 -9.00
C LYS A 215 -7.73 12.64 -10.17
N HIS A 216 -7.54 13.86 -10.68
CA HIS A 216 -8.21 14.31 -11.90
C HIS A 216 -7.21 15.01 -12.82
N THR A 217 -7.32 14.78 -14.12
CA THR A 217 -6.43 15.38 -15.12
C THR A 217 -7.22 16.01 -16.25
N GLU A 218 -6.79 17.21 -16.66
CA GLU A 218 -7.29 17.91 -17.86
C GLU A 218 -6.10 18.44 -18.66
N ASN A 219 -6.24 18.55 -19.95
CA ASN A 219 -5.18 19.05 -20.81
C ASN A 219 -5.69 20.07 -21.82
N ILE A 220 -4.83 21.03 -22.16
CA ILE A 220 -5.02 21.99 -23.23
C ILE A 220 -3.78 21.96 -24.10
N ASN A 221 -3.98 21.76 -25.40
CA ASN A 221 -2.88 21.56 -26.33
C ASN A 221 -2.77 22.72 -27.32
N ASN A 222 -1.57 22.86 -27.91
CA ASN A 222 -1.32 23.77 -29.01
C ASN A 222 -1.60 25.25 -28.72
N GLN A 223 -1.48 25.67 -27.47
CA GLN A 223 -1.61 27.09 -27.12
C GLN A 223 -0.48 27.90 -27.71
N SER A 224 -0.77 29.06 -28.28
CA SER A 224 0.23 29.91 -28.91
C SER A 224 0.62 31.06 -28.00
N SER A 225 1.93 31.27 -27.80
CA SER A 225 2.48 32.47 -27.17
C SER A 225 3.66 32.94 -28.03
N GLY A 226 3.43 34.00 -28.79
CA GLY A 226 4.35 34.44 -29.85
C GLY A 226 4.51 33.37 -30.94
N SER A 227 5.76 32.99 -31.23
CA SER A 227 6.08 31.96 -32.24
C SER A 227 6.11 30.54 -31.69
N TYR A 228 5.84 30.34 -30.42
CA TYR A 228 5.96 29.04 -29.74
C TYR A 228 4.60 28.42 -29.47
N LYS A 229 4.59 27.08 -29.47
CA LYS A 229 3.45 26.26 -29.10
C LYS A 229 3.67 25.61 -27.75
N TYR A 230 2.61 25.54 -26.95
CA TYR A 230 2.64 25.03 -25.58
C TYR A 230 1.47 24.09 -25.34
N ASP A 231 1.72 23.04 -24.57
CA ASP A 231 0.71 22.16 -24.00
C ASP A 231 0.72 22.31 -22.49
N PHE A 232 -0.47 22.32 -21.88
CA PHE A 232 -0.65 22.38 -20.43
C PHE A 232 -1.39 21.11 -20.00
N LEU A 233 -0.83 20.37 -19.03
CA LEU A 233 -1.47 19.25 -18.37
C LEU A 233 -1.72 19.62 -16.92
N PHE A 234 -2.98 19.74 -16.52
CA PHE A 234 -3.41 19.96 -15.15
C PHE A 234 -3.62 18.62 -14.47
N THR A 235 -2.99 18.41 -13.34
CA THR A 235 -3.12 17.21 -12.52
C THR A 235 -3.53 17.61 -11.12
N PHE A 236 -4.82 17.53 -10.81
CA PHE A 236 -5.33 17.73 -9.46
C PHE A 236 -5.07 16.47 -8.65
N THR A 237 -4.27 16.59 -7.62
CA THR A 237 -3.88 15.50 -6.72
C THR A 237 -4.62 15.58 -5.39
N SER A 238 -5.24 16.73 -5.08
CA SER A 238 -6.14 16.96 -3.95
C SER A 238 -7.06 18.15 -4.24
N GLU A 239 -7.99 18.43 -3.35
CA GLU A 239 -8.85 19.62 -3.41
C GLU A 239 -8.09 20.97 -3.32
N SER A 240 -6.81 20.92 -2.93
CA SER A 240 -5.98 22.11 -2.67
C SER A 240 -4.65 22.11 -3.41
N ILE A 241 -4.28 21.04 -4.13
CA ILE A 241 -3.01 20.91 -4.86
C ILE A 241 -3.26 20.50 -6.30
N CYS A 242 -2.68 21.26 -7.23
CA CYS A 242 -2.65 20.96 -8.65
C CYS A 242 -1.22 21.08 -9.18
N GLU A 243 -0.76 20.04 -9.83
CA GLU A 243 0.47 20.06 -10.61
C GLU A 243 0.14 20.45 -12.06
N VAL A 244 0.75 21.50 -12.58
CA VAL A 244 0.60 21.93 -13.96
C VAL A 244 1.89 21.68 -14.71
N THR A 245 1.87 20.75 -15.64
CA THR A 245 3.00 20.47 -16.52
C THR A 245 2.87 21.30 -17.79
N LEU A 246 3.83 22.19 -18.02
CA LEU A 246 3.97 23.01 -19.20
C LEU A 246 4.98 22.36 -20.13
N THR A 247 4.60 22.10 -21.37
CA THR A 247 5.48 21.56 -22.40
C THR A 247 5.54 22.54 -23.58
N GLU A 248 6.70 23.13 -23.81
CA GLU A 248 6.97 23.89 -25.03
C GLU A 248 7.38 22.94 -26.16
N GLN A 249 6.87 23.14 -27.35
CA GLN A 249 7.16 22.30 -28.50
C GLN A 249 8.69 22.15 -28.72
N GLY A 250 9.14 20.89 -28.68
CA GLY A 250 10.57 20.55 -28.84
C GLY A 250 11.42 20.67 -27.58
N LYS A 251 10.84 21.00 -26.43
CA LYS A 251 11.52 21.06 -25.13
C LYS A 251 11.01 19.99 -24.16
N ALA A 252 11.81 19.74 -23.12
CA ALA A 252 11.39 18.89 -22.01
C ALA A 252 10.27 19.57 -21.20
N PRO A 253 9.27 18.82 -20.69
CA PRO A 253 8.22 19.36 -19.86
C PRO A 253 8.74 19.87 -18.52
N THR A 254 8.09 20.91 -17.98
CA THR A 254 8.38 21.47 -16.66
C THR A 254 7.11 21.49 -15.83
N THR A 255 7.15 20.99 -14.60
CA THR A 255 5.99 20.91 -13.71
C THR A 255 6.06 21.99 -12.62
N TYR A 256 4.92 22.64 -12.38
CA TYR A 256 4.69 23.67 -11.36
C TYR A 256 3.59 23.19 -10.43
N THR A 257 3.79 23.34 -9.10
CA THR A 257 2.79 22.95 -8.09
C THR A 257 2.05 24.19 -7.62
N LEU A 258 0.76 24.28 -7.95
CA LEU A 258 -0.11 25.37 -7.54
C LEU A 258 -0.99 24.93 -6.37
N LYS A 259 -1.29 25.90 -5.49
CA LYS A 259 -2.22 25.70 -4.37
C LYS A 259 -3.49 26.50 -4.60
N LYS A 260 -4.60 25.93 -4.15
CA LYS A 260 -5.86 26.65 -4.13
C LYS A 260 -5.81 27.77 -3.09
N GLU A 261 -6.21 28.99 -3.48
CA GLU A 261 -6.32 30.09 -2.55
C GLU A 261 -7.47 29.84 -1.57
N THR A 262 -7.17 29.88 -0.28
CA THR A 262 -8.22 29.86 0.75
C THR A 262 -8.89 31.22 0.79
N THR A 263 -10.18 31.28 0.48
CA THR A 263 -10.98 32.49 0.72
C THR A 263 -11.02 32.69 2.23
N ALA A 264 -10.30 33.69 2.73
CA ALA A 264 -10.44 34.11 4.13
C ALA A 264 -11.89 34.48 4.35
N THR A 265 -12.63 33.64 5.08
CA THR A 265 -13.97 34.04 5.56
C THR A 265 -13.76 35.13 6.60
N THR A 266 -13.87 36.36 6.16
CA THR A 266 -13.96 37.53 7.09
C THR A 266 -15.23 37.32 7.91
N LYS A 267 -15.04 36.95 9.19
CA LYS A 267 -16.13 36.94 10.17
C LYS A 267 -16.48 38.34 10.56
#